data_9a27aa990ba2689d91549127dc5b48c8
#
_entry.id   9a27aa990ba2689d91549127dc5b48c8
#
_cell.length_a   1.000
_cell.length_b   1.000
_cell.length_c   1.000
_cell.angle_alpha   90.00
_cell.angle_beta   90.00
_cell.angle_gamma   90.00
#
_symmetry.space_group_name_H-M   'P 1'
#
loop_
_entity.id
_entity.type
_entity.pdbx_description
1 polymer ?
#
loop_
_entity_poly.entity_id
_entity_poly.type
_entity_poly.pdbx_seq_one_letter_code
_entity_poly.pdbx_strand_id
1 'polypeptide(L)'
;KLDPYINVDPGTMSPLQHGEVFVTDDGTETDLDLGHYERFTDENLNKYSNLTTGKVYWNVLNKERQGAYLGQTVQIIPHITNEIKSYIYNLAKSTEADVVITEIGGTTGDIESQPFLEAIRQVGLEQGPENCCYIHVVLVPYISGSDEYKSKPAQHSCKELQGMGICPNIIVLRADGPVGNDIKRKISMFCNVRPDCVIENLTMPSLYECPLMLESAGLTNVVARQLHLQTPPSDLTEWKELISRIATRSKTCTIALVGKYVKLHDAYLSVMESLYHAGFENESKVEIKWVDSEHLVDQSCCADELSDADGIIIPGGFGDRGIEGMIQAAQYARENHVPYFGICLGMQIMVMEYARNVLGYADANSSEFAPEGQHNVIDLMPDQQGVETKGGTMRLGKYPCTITPGTKMAECYGTTEIDE
;
A
#
# COMPACT_ATOMS: atom_id res chain seq x y z
N LYS A 1 -9.42 5.79 0.43
CA LYS A 1 -9.38 4.67 1.38
C LYS A 1 -9.95 5.09 2.72
N LEU A 2 -10.94 4.33 3.21
CA LEU A 2 -11.54 4.51 4.54
C LEU A 2 -11.21 3.29 5.40
N ASP A 3 -10.40 3.48 6.43
CA ASP A 3 -9.89 2.40 7.28
C ASP A 3 -10.58 2.38 8.65
N PRO A 4 -11.26 1.30 9.02
CA PRO A 4 -12.10 1.27 10.22
C PRO A 4 -11.32 1.09 11.54
N TYR A 5 -10.01 0.97 11.54
CA TYR A 5 -9.24 0.86 12.78
C TYR A 5 -9.12 2.21 13.54
N ILE A 6 -8.83 2.12 14.84
CA ILE A 6 -8.82 3.27 15.79
C ILE A 6 -7.49 4.03 15.81
N ASN A 7 -6.44 3.54 15.19
CA ASN A 7 -5.19 4.30 15.05
C ASN A 7 -5.46 5.60 14.27
N VAL A 8 -4.83 6.70 14.69
CA VAL A 8 -4.98 8.00 13.99
C VAL A 8 -4.41 7.91 12.58
N ASP A 9 -3.28 7.25 12.45
CA ASP A 9 -2.60 6.87 11.20
C ASP A 9 -1.83 5.56 11.41
N PRO A 10 -1.29 4.93 10.36
CA PRO A 10 -0.52 3.70 10.49
C PRO A 10 0.94 3.90 10.94
N GLY A 11 1.43 5.13 11.08
CA GLY A 11 2.84 5.43 11.35
C GLY A 11 3.41 4.83 12.63
N THR A 12 2.55 4.55 13.63
CA THR A 12 2.95 3.88 14.88
C THR A 12 2.64 2.38 14.91
N MET A 13 2.07 1.83 13.84
CA MET A 13 1.70 0.43 13.77
C MET A 13 2.92 -0.45 13.45
N SER A 14 2.91 -1.68 13.95
CA SER A 14 3.98 -2.63 13.65
C SER A 14 3.89 -3.10 12.20
N PRO A 15 4.96 -2.97 11.39
CA PRO A 15 4.97 -3.51 10.03
C PRO A 15 4.71 -5.02 9.95
N LEU A 16 5.00 -5.78 11.02
CA LEU A 16 4.71 -7.21 11.11
C LEU A 16 3.21 -7.52 11.27
N GLN A 17 2.38 -6.54 11.62
CA GLN A 17 0.93 -6.71 11.76
C GLN A 17 0.14 -6.06 10.64
N HIS A 18 0.62 -4.95 10.11
CA HIS A 18 -0.13 -4.10 9.20
C HIS A 18 0.47 -4.01 7.79
N GLY A 19 1.72 -4.46 7.61
CA GLY A 19 2.48 -4.21 6.39
C GLY A 19 3.20 -2.87 6.42
N GLU A 20 3.62 -2.38 5.26
CA GLU A 20 4.32 -1.10 5.14
C GLU A 20 3.41 0.09 5.44
N VAL A 21 4.01 1.17 5.90
CA VAL A 21 3.38 2.49 5.94
C VAL A 21 3.73 3.18 4.63
N PHE A 22 2.72 3.45 3.79
CA PHE A 22 2.90 4.19 2.55
C PHE A 22 2.80 5.70 2.83
N VAL A 23 3.75 6.47 2.31
CA VAL A 23 3.80 7.93 2.52
C VAL A 23 3.52 8.63 1.20
N THR A 24 2.54 9.53 1.20
CA THR A 24 2.20 10.35 0.04
C THR A 24 3.17 11.52 -0.13
N ASP A 25 3.18 12.15 -1.31
CA ASP A 25 4.05 13.31 -1.62
C ASP A 25 3.95 14.44 -0.58
N ASP A 26 2.75 14.66 -0.03
CA ASP A 26 2.51 15.68 1.00
C ASP A 26 2.87 15.23 2.44
N GLY A 27 3.54 14.09 2.58
CA GLY A 27 4.08 13.58 3.85
C GLY A 27 3.06 12.88 4.74
N THR A 28 1.90 12.51 4.22
CA THR A 28 0.88 11.80 5.01
C THR A 28 1.20 10.30 5.07
N GLU A 29 1.28 9.77 6.29
CA GLU A 29 1.39 8.33 6.54
C GLU A 29 0.04 7.66 6.30
N THR A 30 0.02 6.63 5.47
CA THR A 30 -1.20 5.98 4.98
C THR A 30 -1.07 4.46 4.94
N ASP A 31 -2.20 3.80 4.71
CA ASP A 31 -2.25 2.36 4.47
C ASP A 31 -1.50 1.98 3.19
N LEU A 32 -0.96 0.76 3.15
CA LEU A 32 -0.19 0.22 2.01
C LEU A 32 -1.01 0.17 0.70
N ASP A 33 -2.32 0.09 0.78
CA ASP A 33 -3.20 0.04 -0.40
C ASP A 33 -3.07 1.29 -1.28
N LEU A 34 -2.71 2.44 -0.68
CA LEU A 34 -2.50 3.67 -1.44
C LEU A 34 -1.35 3.54 -2.44
N GLY A 35 -0.30 2.78 -2.11
CA GLY A 35 0.75 2.44 -3.05
C GLY A 35 0.25 1.65 -4.25
N HIS A 36 -0.68 0.70 -4.04
CA HIS A 36 -1.36 0.02 -5.15
C HIS A 36 -2.18 0.99 -5.99
N TYR A 37 -2.92 1.91 -5.36
CA TYR A 37 -3.73 2.87 -6.13
C TYR A 37 -2.85 3.75 -7.00
N GLU A 38 -1.75 4.31 -6.50
CA GLU A 38 -0.81 5.09 -7.31
C GLU A 38 -0.22 4.28 -8.46
N ARG A 39 0.22 3.03 -8.20
CA ARG A 39 0.77 2.13 -9.24
C ARG A 39 -0.18 1.81 -10.37
N PHE A 40 -1.50 1.77 -10.11
CA PHE A 40 -2.51 1.43 -11.12
C PHE A 40 -3.20 2.63 -11.77
N THR A 41 -3.14 3.81 -11.15
CA THR A 41 -3.78 5.02 -11.68
C THR A 41 -2.81 6.04 -12.24
N ASP A 42 -1.51 5.92 -11.90
CA ASP A 42 -0.47 6.91 -12.19
C ASP A 42 -0.80 8.32 -11.68
N GLU A 43 -1.49 8.37 -10.54
CA GLU A 43 -1.94 9.59 -9.89
C GLU A 43 -1.39 9.66 -8.47
N ASN A 44 -0.69 10.74 -8.12
CA ASN A 44 -0.20 10.96 -6.77
C ASN A 44 -1.34 11.28 -5.82
N LEU A 45 -1.42 10.53 -4.73
CA LEU A 45 -2.43 10.70 -3.69
C LEU A 45 -1.99 11.73 -2.65
N ASN A 46 -2.90 12.14 -1.78
CA ASN A 46 -2.67 13.19 -0.80
C ASN A 46 -3.38 12.90 0.54
N LYS A 47 -3.24 13.81 1.50
CA LYS A 47 -3.82 13.70 2.86
C LYS A 47 -5.33 13.45 2.94
N TYR A 48 -6.08 13.71 1.88
CA TYR A 48 -7.52 13.40 1.83
C TYR A 48 -7.79 11.99 1.29
N SER A 49 -6.76 11.33 0.76
CA SER A 49 -6.90 10.00 0.14
C SER A 49 -7.00 8.85 1.14
N ASN A 50 -6.60 9.09 2.42
CA ASN A 50 -6.71 8.09 3.48
C ASN A 50 -7.34 8.67 4.75
N LEU A 51 -8.32 7.97 5.31
CA LEU A 51 -9.03 8.37 6.51
C LEU A 51 -9.29 7.16 7.42
N THR A 52 -8.77 7.22 8.64
CA THR A 52 -8.99 6.20 9.67
C THR A 52 -10.14 6.61 10.61
N THR A 53 -10.77 5.66 11.27
CA THR A 53 -11.73 5.94 12.34
C THR A 53 -11.10 6.81 13.42
N GLY A 54 -9.86 6.52 13.83
CA GLY A 54 -9.15 7.30 14.85
C GLY A 54 -9.01 8.77 14.45
N LYS A 55 -8.61 9.05 13.21
CA LYS A 55 -8.47 10.41 12.67
C LYS A 55 -9.82 11.16 12.64
N VAL A 56 -10.90 10.48 12.25
CA VAL A 56 -12.26 11.06 12.28
C VAL A 56 -12.64 11.49 13.68
N TYR A 57 -12.54 10.58 14.66
CA TYR A 57 -12.90 10.89 16.05
C TYR A 57 -11.98 11.95 16.66
N TRP A 58 -10.69 11.88 16.39
CA TRP A 58 -9.71 12.88 16.84
C TRP A 58 -10.09 14.28 16.37
N ASN A 59 -10.42 14.43 15.10
CA ASN A 59 -10.82 15.70 14.51
C ASN A 59 -12.12 16.23 15.12
N VAL A 60 -13.13 15.38 15.28
CA VAL A 60 -14.44 15.78 15.85
C VAL A 60 -14.29 16.15 17.33
N LEU A 61 -13.54 15.38 18.11
CA LEU A 61 -13.30 15.69 19.54
C LEU A 61 -12.49 16.97 19.72
N ASN A 62 -11.49 17.23 18.90
CA ASN A 62 -10.76 18.49 18.93
C ASN A 62 -11.66 19.69 18.59
N LYS A 63 -12.52 19.58 17.56
CA LYS A 63 -13.51 20.61 17.21
C LYS A 63 -14.48 20.85 18.36
N GLU A 64 -14.94 19.79 19.06
CA GLU A 64 -15.79 19.89 20.24
C GLU A 64 -15.09 20.67 21.34
N ARG A 65 -13.85 20.30 21.70
CA ARG A 65 -13.07 20.99 22.75
C ARG A 65 -12.77 22.45 22.43
N GLN A 66 -12.70 22.80 21.15
CA GLN A 66 -12.55 24.17 20.67
C GLN A 66 -13.87 24.95 20.61
N GLY A 67 -15.01 24.32 20.96
CA GLY A 67 -16.33 24.96 20.95
C GLY A 67 -16.96 25.12 19.58
N ALA A 68 -16.46 24.44 18.55
CA ALA A 68 -16.95 24.56 17.19
C ALA A 68 -18.43 24.16 17.00
N TYR A 69 -18.97 23.35 17.89
CA TYR A 69 -20.37 22.90 17.86
C TYR A 69 -21.33 23.72 18.75
N LEU A 70 -20.86 24.84 19.30
CA LEU A 70 -21.70 25.81 20.03
C LEU A 70 -22.59 25.19 21.12
N GLY A 71 -22.13 24.19 21.84
CA GLY A 71 -22.84 23.49 22.91
C GLY A 71 -23.86 22.43 22.44
N GLN A 72 -23.90 22.11 21.16
CA GLN A 72 -24.72 20.99 20.65
C GLN A 72 -24.22 19.66 21.20
N THR A 73 -25.13 18.70 21.33
CA THR A 73 -24.76 17.30 21.58
C THR A 73 -24.11 16.71 20.32
N VAL A 74 -22.83 16.33 20.44
CA VAL A 74 -22.07 15.71 19.33
C VAL A 74 -22.42 14.23 19.25
N GLN A 75 -22.81 13.75 18.06
CA GLN A 75 -23.30 12.40 17.81
C GLN A 75 -22.65 11.80 16.55
N ILE A 76 -22.78 10.49 16.36
CA ILE A 76 -22.31 9.83 15.13
C ILE A 76 -22.95 10.49 13.91
N ILE A 77 -24.27 10.62 13.91
CA ILE A 77 -25.03 11.35 12.91
C ILE A 77 -25.49 12.67 13.55
N PRO A 78 -25.15 13.85 13.03
CA PRO A 78 -24.46 14.08 11.75
C PRO A 78 -22.95 14.32 11.88
N HIS A 79 -22.36 14.42 13.07
CA HIS A 79 -21.03 15.01 13.24
C HIS A 79 -19.89 14.12 12.70
N ILE A 80 -19.88 12.84 13.05
CA ILE A 80 -18.90 11.86 12.54
C ILE A 80 -19.13 11.64 11.04
N THR A 81 -20.37 11.44 10.61
CA THR A 81 -20.67 11.21 9.18
C THR A 81 -20.34 12.43 8.33
N ASN A 82 -20.56 13.65 8.82
CA ASN A 82 -20.15 14.87 8.11
C ASN A 82 -18.63 15.01 8.01
N GLU A 83 -17.89 14.63 9.05
CA GLU A 83 -16.43 14.61 8.99
C GLU A 83 -15.94 13.65 7.92
N ILE A 84 -16.47 12.43 7.86
CA ILE A 84 -16.13 11.43 6.84
C ILE A 84 -16.46 11.97 5.43
N LYS A 85 -17.67 12.48 5.22
CA LYS A 85 -18.08 13.04 3.93
C LYS A 85 -17.18 14.21 3.49
N SER A 86 -16.72 15.02 4.45
CA SER A 86 -15.85 16.17 4.15
C SER A 86 -14.53 15.74 3.48
N TYR A 87 -13.98 14.58 3.82
CA TYR A 87 -12.77 14.06 3.18
C TYR A 87 -13.02 13.70 1.71
N ILE A 88 -14.13 13.03 1.41
CA ILE A 88 -14.51 12.67 0.04
C ILE A 88 -14.69 13.94 -0.81
N TYR A 89 -15.42 14.92 -0.29
CA TYR A 89 -15.68 16.18 -1.01
C TYR A 89 -14.42 17.06 -1.14
N ASN A 90 -13.55 17.07 -0.12
CA ASN A 90 -12.30 17.80 -0.18
C ASN A 90 -11.31 17.17 -1.15
N LEU A 91 -11.28 15.83 -1.24
CA LEU A 91 -10.48 15.14 -2.24
C LEU A 91 -10.92 15.55 -3.65
N ALA A 92 -12.22 15.40 -3.96
CA ALA A 92 -12.76 15.78 -5.26
C ALA A 92 -12.42 17.24 -5.63
N LYS A 93 -12.56 18.16 -4.66
CA LYS A 93 -12.29 19.58 -4.87
C LYS A 93 -10.81 19.90 -5.02
N SER A 94 -9.93 19.25 -4.25
CA SER A 94 -8.49 19.57 -4.26
C SER A 94 -7.77 18.99 -5.47
N THR A 95 -8.30 17.91 -6.05
CA THR A 95 -7.72 17.26 -7.24
C THR A 95 -8.46 17.60 -8.54
N GLU A 96 -9.59 18.34 -8.45
CA GLU A 96 -10.48 18.63 -9.59
C GLU A 96 -10.90 17.36 -10.35
N ALA A 97 -11.00 16.23 -9.61
CA ALA A 97 -11.27 14.93 -10.20
C ALA A 97 -12.71 14.81 -10.72
N ASP A 98 -12.87 14.28 -11.93
CA ASP A 98 -14.18 13.97 -12.53
C ASP A 98 -14.84 12.77 -11.83
N VAL A 99 -14.03 11.82 -11.32
CA VAL A 99 -14.47 10.61 -10.63
C VAL A 99 -13.66 10.38 -9.37
N VAL A 100 -14.33 10.16 -8.25
CA VAL A 100 -13.71 9.77 -6.97
C VAL A 100 -14.05 8.33 -6.65
N ILE A 101 -13.05 7.49 -6.54
CA ILE A 101 -13.20 6.09 -6.12
C ILE A 101 -12.95 6.02 -4.61
N THR A 102 -13.96 5.60 -3.86
CA THR A 102 -13.87 5.44 -2.40
C THR A 102 -13.94 3.97 -2.04
N GLU A 103 -12.86 3.44 -1.46
CA GLU A 103 -12.82 2.08 -0.93
C GLU A 103 -13.04 2.11 0.58
N ILE A 104 -13.88 1.21 1.07
CA ILE A 104 -14.17 1.04 2.50
C ILE A 104 -13.54 -0.26 2.96
N GLY A 105 -12.55 -0.16 3.85
CA GLY A 105 -11.87 -1.31 4.42
C GLY A 105 -12.74 -2.13 5.35
N GLY A 106 -12.33 -3.36 5.60
CA GLY A 106 -13.00 -4.30 6.48
C GLY A 106 -14.12 -5.09 5.79
N THR A 107 -14.80 -5.89 6.60
CA THR A 107 -15.89 -6.75 6.13
C THR A 107 -17.25 -6.06 6.34
N THR A 108 -18.15 -6.18 5.38
CA THR A 108 -19.52 -5.69 5.53
C THR A 108 -20.20 -6.34 6.74
N GLY A 109 -20.72 -5.53 7.63
CA GLY A 109 -21.32 -5.98 8.89
C GLY A 109 -20.42 -5.76 10.12
N ASP A 110 -19.14 -5.45 9.94
CA ASP A 110 -18.26 -5.11 11.06
C ASP A 110 -18.72 -3.80 11.73
N ILE A 111 -18.69 -3.79 13.07
CA ILE A 111 -19.12 -2.63 13.88
C ILE A 111 -18.29 -1.40 13.53
N GLU A 112 -17.01 -1.58 13.34
CA GLU A 112 -16.04 -0.52 13.05
C GLU A 112 -16.36 0.24 11.75
N SER A 113 -16.92 -0.45 10.75
CA SER A 113 -17.20 0.11 9.42
C SER A 113 -18.54 0.86 9.36
N GLN A 114 -19.43 0.70 10.34
CA GLN A 114 -20.78 1.26 10.29
C GLN A 114 -20.84 2.78 10.07
N PRO A 115 -20.03 3.62 10.74
CA PRO A 115 -20.05 5.06 10.50
C PRO A 115 -19.63 5.44 9.07
N PHE A 116 -18.69 4.68 8.48
CA PHE A 116 -18.28 4.87 7.09
C PHE A 116 -19.40 4.49 6.12
N LEU A 117 -20.03 3.35 6.30
CA LEU A 117 -21.15 2.91 5.47
C LEU A 117 -22.32 3.88 5.54
N GLU A 118 -22.64 4.38 6.74
CA GLU A 118 -23.68 5.40 6.91
C GLU A 118 -23.32 6.71 6.19
N ALA A 119 -22.07 7.16 6.27
CA ALA A 119 -21.61 8.35 5.55
C ALA A 119 -21.71 8.17 4.03
N ILE A 120 -21.33 7.00 3.50
CA ILE A 120 -21.44 6.68 2.07
C ILE A 120 -22.89 6.61 1.61
N ARG A 121 -23.78 6.03 2.43
CA ARG A 121 -25.21 6.07 2.16
C ARG A 121 -25.74 7.49 2.04
N GLN A 122 -25.29 8.39 2.94
CA GLN A 122 -25.65 9.81 2.89
C GLN A 122 -25.08 10.52 1.65
N VAL A 123 -23.83 10.22 1.24
CA VAL A 123 -23.26 10.73 -0.02
C VAL A 123 -24.15 10.36 -1.20
N GLY A 124 -24.60 9.12 -1.28
CA GLY A 124 -25.50 8.69 -2.37
C GLY A 124 -26.85 9.41 -2.35
N LEU A 125 -27.37 9.74 -1.15
CA LEU A 125 -28.59 10.53 -1.02
C LEU A 125 -28.38 12.00 -1.44
N GLU A 126 -27.23 12.57 -1.09
CA GLU A 126 -26.90 13.99 -1.38
C GLU A 126 -26.56 14.20 -2.86
N GLN A 127 -25.85 13.27 -3.47
CA GLN A 127 -25.38 13.37 -4.87
C GLN A 127 -26.38 12.83 -5.90
N GLY A 128 -27.31 11.98 -5.46
CA GLY A 128 -28.26 11.30 -6.33
C GLY A 128 -27.71 9.99 -6.91
N PRO A 129 -28.60 9.04 -7.22
CA PRO A 129 -28.23 7.69 -7.68
C PRO A 129 -27.55 7.68 -9.06
N GLU A 130 -27.74 8.73 -9.85
CA GLU A 130 -27.13 8.91 -11.17
C GLU A 130 -25.64 9.27 -11.08
N ASN A 131 -25.21 9.85 -9.94
CA ASN A 131 -23.83 10.27 -9.70
C ASN A 131 -23.07 9.30 -8.78
N CYS A 132 -23.69 8.18 -8.40
CA CYS A 132 -23.09 7.20 -7.51
C CYS A 132 -23.17 5.78 -8.08
N CYS A 133 -22.09 5.02 -7.92
CA CYS A 133 -22.04 3.62 -8.29
C CYS A 133 -21.49 2.81 -7.10
N TYR A 134 -22.32 1.95 -6.54
CA TYR A 134 -21.93 1.04 -5.45
C TYR A 134 -21.46 -0.29 -6.03
N ILE A 135 -20.18 -0.58 -5.84
CA ILE A 135 -19.55 -1.84 -6.25
C ILE A 135 -19.29 -2.66 -4.99
N HIS A 136 -19.91 -3.82 -4.89
CA HIS A 136 -19.75 -4.71 -3.74
C HIS A 136 -18.83 -5.88 -4.12
N VAL A 137 -17.64 -5.93 -3.52
CA VAL A 137 -16.70 -7.03 -3.72
C VAL A 137 -17.01 -8.14 -2.72
N VAL A 138 -17.24 -9.35 -3.20
CA VAL A 138 -17.65 -10.50 -2.38
C VAL A 138 -16.80 -11.73 -2.67
N LEU A 139 -16.47 -12.49 -1.64
CA LEU A 139 -15.77 -13.75 -1.79
C LEU A 139 -16.74 -14.87 -2.20
N VAL A 140 -16.36 -15.63 -3.21
CA VAL A 140 -17.05 -16.87 -3.62
C VAL A 140 -16.10 -18.04 -3.42
N PRO A 141 -16.12 -18.67 -2.24
CA PRO A 141 -15.16 -19.73 -1.92
C PRO A 141 -15.47 -21.01 -2.68
N TYR A 142 -14.39 -21.67 -3.11
CA TYR A 142 -14.43 -23.03 -3.62
C TYR A 142 -14.30 -24.03 -2.47
N ILE A 143 -15.18 -25.04 -2.45
CA ILE A 143 -15.14 -26.09 -1.44
C ILE A 143 -14.68 -27.39 -2.09
N SER A 144 -13.43 -27.75 -1.87
CA SER A 144 -12.82 -28.95 -2.46
C SER A 144 -13.57 -30.24 -2.15
N GLY A 145 -14.16 -30.36 -0.95
CA GLY A 145 -14.92 -31.56 -0.57
C GLY A 145 -16.23 -31.77 -1.33
N SER A 146 -16.82 -30.71 -1.91
CA SER A 146 -18.03 -30.80 -2.77
C SER A 146 -17.78 -30.40 -4.21
N ASP A 147 -16.53 -30.09 -4.55
CA ASP A 147 -16.09 -29.71 -5.91
C ASP A 147 -16.95 -28.58 -6.52
N GLU A 148 -17.26 -27.56 -5.73
CA GLU A 148 -18.14 -26.47 -6.17
C GLU A 148 -17.84 -25.13 -5.50
N TYR A 149 -18.18 -24.05 -6.20
CA TYR A 149 -18.23 -22.71 -5.63
C TYR A 149 -19.51 -22.48 -4.84
N LYS A 150 -19.42 -21.77 -3.70
CA LYS A 150 -20.55 -21.47 -2.83
C LYS A 150 -20.97 -20.00 -2.93
N SER A 151 -22.21 -19.76 -3.38
CA SER A 151 -22.78 -18.40 -3.51
C SER A 151 -23.36 -17.84 -2.20
N LYS A 152 -23.53 -18.65 -1.16
CA LYS A 152 -24.20 -18.22 0.09
C LYS A 152 -23.45 -17.11 0.83
N PRO A 153 -22.11 -17.13 0.98
CA PRO A 153 -21.39 -16.02 1.61
C PRO A 153 -21.64 -14.68 0.90
N ALA A 154 -21.58 -14.68 -0.44
CA ALA A 154 -21.85 -13.49 -1.25
C ALA A 154 -23.30 -12.98 -1.06
N GLN A 155 -24.31 -13.87 -1.02
CA GLN A 155 -25.70 -13.50 -0.77
C GLN A 155 -25.90 -12.89 0.62
N HIS A 156 -25.24 -13.42 1.65
CA HIS A 156 -25.32 -12.91 3.02
C HIS A 156 -24.67 -11.54 3.12
N SER A 157 -23.47 -11.37 2.58
CA SER A 157 -22.76 -10.09 2.57
C SER A 157 -23.57 -8.99 1.86
N CYS A 158 -24.13 -9.31 0.70
CA CYS A 158 -25.00 -8.38 -0.03
C CYS A 158 -26.26 -8.01 0.78
N LYS A 159 -26.89 -8.98 1.43
CA LYS A 159 -28.09 -8.74 2.26
C LYS A 159 -27.77 -7.84 3.46
N GLU A 160 -26.62 -8.04 4.08
CA GLU A 160 -26.15 -7.19 5.18
C GLU A 160 -25.98 -5.73 4.73
N LEU A 161 -25.32 -5.51 3.59
CA LEU A 161 -25.16 -4.18 2.99
C LEU A 161 -26.52 -3.53 2.66
N GLN A 162 -27.44 -4.29 2.09
CA GLN A 162 -28.81 -3.81 1.81
C GLN A 162 -29.58 -3.47 3.08
N GLY A 163 -29.36 -4.21 4.17
CA GLY A 163 -29.90 -3.92 5.50
C GLY A 163 -29.48 -2.57 6.05
N MET A 164 -28.30 -2.08 5.65
CA MET A 164 -27.79 -0.75 5.97
C MET A 164 -28.29 0.34 5.02
N GLY A 165 -29.14 0.01 4.05
CA GLY A 165 -29.72 0.95 3.09
C GLY A 165 -28.86 1.23 1.86
N ILE A 166 -27.83 0.43 1.59
CA ILE A 166 -26.99 0.52 0.39
C ILE A 166 -27.31 -0.65 -0.54
N CYS A 167 -27.87 -0.36 -1.70
CA CYS A 167 -28.12 -1.35 -2.74
C CYS A 167 -26.98 -1.32 -3.76
N PRO A 168 -26.17 -2.38 -3.89
CA PRO A 168 -25.09 -2.40 -4.87
C PRO A 168 -25.62 -2.34 -6.29
N ASN A 169 -24.94 -1.58 -7.14
CA ASN A 169 -25.20 -1.53 -8.58
C ASN A 169 -24.46 -2.66 -9.30
N ILE A 170 -23.29 -3.02 -8.81
CA ILE A 170 -22.39 -4.03 -9.37
C ILE A 170 -21.91 -4.93 -8.23
N ILE A 171 -21.82 -6.22 -8.52
CA ILE A 171 -21.20 -7.20 -7.60
C ILE A 171 -19.98 -7.78 -8.29
N VAL A 172 -18.83 -7.68 -7.63
CA VAL A 172 -17.57 -8.26 -8.09
C VAL A 172 -17.30 -9.53 -7.29
N LEU A 173 -17.22 -10.67 -7.99
CA LEU A 173 -17.01 -11.99 -7.41
C LEU A 173 -15.53 -12.31 -7.33
N ARG A 174 -14.94 -12.22 -6.16
CA ARG A 174 -13.56 -12.63 -5.93
C ARG A 174 -13.51 -14.14 -5.76
N ALA A 175 -12.83 -14.83 -6.68
CA ALA A 175 -12.70 -16.29 -6.69
C ALA A 175 -11.35 -16.72 -7.26
N ASP A 176 -10.91 -17.94 -6.94
CA ASP A 176 -9.64 -18.49 -7.45
C ASP A 176 -9.74 -18.96 -8.92
N GLY A 177 -10.94 -19.23 -9.39
CA GLY A 177 -11.21 -19.63 -10.78
C GLY A 177 -12.65 -19.34 -11.19
N PRO A 178 -13.03 -19.61 -12.45
CA PRO A 178 -14.34 -19.29 -13.00
C PRO A 178 -15.49 -19.92 -12.18
N VAL A 179 -16.41 -19.08 -11.70
CA VAL A 179 -17.54 -19.53 -10.87
C VAL A 179 -18.74 -20.09 -11.66
N GLY A 180 -18.79 -19.81 -12.96
CA GLY A 180 -19.83 -20.29 -13.86
C GLY A 180 -21.12 -19.46 -13.85
N ASN A 181 -21.88 -19.58 -14.95
CA ASN A 181 -23.07 -18.76 -15.19
C ASN A 181 -24.21 -19.02 -14.21
N ASP A 182 -24.34 -20.24 -13.69
CA ASP A 182 -25.41 -20.58 -12.73
C ASP A 182 -25.21 -19.88 -11.39
N ILE A 183 -23.99 -19.79 -10.90
CA ILE A 183 -23.64 -19.04 -9.70
C ILE A 183 -23.88 -17.54 -9.93
N LYS A 184 -23.47 -16.99 -11.06
CA LYS A 184 -23.69 -15.57 -11.44
C LYS A 184 -25.19 -15.24 -11.48
N ARG A 185 -25.99 -16.05 -12.15
CA ARG A 185 -27.46 -15.87 -12.19
C ARG A 185 -28.10 -15.93 -10.79
N LYS A 186 -27.64 -16.87 -9.97
CA LYS A 186 -28.14 -17.03 -8.61
C LYS A 186 -27.83 -15.81 -7.76
N ILE A 187 -26.60 -15.30 -7.82
CA ILE A 187 -26.20 -14.07 -7.10
C ILE A 187 -26.99 -12.87 -7.63
N SER A 188 -27.06 -12.68 -8.93
CA SER A 188 -27.87 -11.64 -9.56
C SER A 188 -29.31 -11.59 -9.02
N MET A 189 -29.97 -12.73 -9.01
CA MET A 189 -31.36 -12.85 -8.56
C MET A 189 -31.51 -12.56 -7.04
N PHE A 190 -30.64 -13.14 -6.19
CA PHE A 190 -30.75 -12.99 -4.74
C PHE A 190 -30.28 -11.62 -4.24
N CYS A 191 -29.39 -10.96 -4.95
CA CYS A 191 -28.86 -9.65 -4.60
C CYS A 191 -29.57 -8.50 -5.31
N ASN A 192 -30.56 -8.79 -6.15
CA ASN A 192 -31.34 -7.81 -6.91
C ASN A 192 -30.45 -6.90 -7.78
N VAL A 193 -29.48 -7.52 -8.49
CA VAL A 193 -28.55 -6.86 -9.41
C VAL A 193 -28.71 -7.47 -10.80
N ARG A 194 -28.60 -6.67 -11.86
CA ARG A 194 -28.70 -7.17 -13.24
C ARG A 194 -27.65 -8.25 -13.51
N PRO A 195 -27.96 -9.29 -14.32
CA PRO A 195 -26.98 -10.35 -14.62
C PRO A 195 -25.66 -9.87 -15.20
N ASP A 196 -25.68 -8.83 -16.03
CA ASP A 196 -24.50 -8.21 -16.64
C ASP A 196 -23.69 -7.33 -15.66
N CYS A 197 -24.23 -7.06 -14.47
CA CYS A 197 -23.56 -6.35 -13.37
C CYS A 197 -22.93 -7.31 -12.33
N VAL A 198 -22.87 -8.61 -12.60
CA VAL A 198 -22.17 -9.59 -11.78
C VAL A 198 -20.87 -9.97 -12.50
N ILE A 199 -19.78 -9.41 -12.03
CA ILE A 199 -18.45 -9.44 -12.65
C ILE A 199 -17.54 -10.41 -11.89
N GLU A 200 -16.80 -11.26 -12.58
CA GLU A 200 -15.78 -12.11 -11.97
C GLU A 200 -14.46 -11.35 -11.83
N ASN A 201 -13.82 -11.49 -10.68
CA ASN A 201 -12.44 -11.09 -10.40
C ASN A 201 -11.67 -12.32 -9.94
N LEU A 202 -10.89 -12.88 -10.83
CA LEU A 202 -10.20 -14.14 -10.64
C LEU A 202 -8.75 -13.94 -10.18
N THR A 203 -8.19 -14.95 -9.52
CA THR A 203 -6.75 -14.97 -9.24
C THR A 203 -5.97 -15.05 -10.55
N MET A 204 -5.11 -14.06 -10.80
CA MET A 204 -4.26 -14.00 -11.99
C MET A 204 -2.81 -14.30 -11.61
N PRO A 205 -1.99 -14.81 -12.55
CA PRO A 205 -0.55 -15.06 -12.31
C PRO A 205 0.22 -13.78 -11.92
N SER A 206 -0.19 -12.65 -12.46
CA SER A 206 0.32 -11.33 -12.12
C SER A 206 -0.83 -10.40 -11.77
N LEU A 207 -0.67 -9.59 -10.72
CA LEU A 207 -1.63 -8.56 -10.35
C LEU A 207 -1.89 -7.57 -11.51
N TYR A 208 -0.86 -7.33 -12.32
CA TYR A 208 -0.94 -6.46 -13.50
C TYR A 208 -1.83 -6.99 -14.63
N GLU A 209 -2.26 -8.25 -14.59
CA GLU A 209 -3.25 -8.80 -15.53
C GLU A 209 -4.70 -8.46 -15.15
N CYS A 210 -4.95 -8.05 -13.88
CA CYS A 210 -6.31 -7.78 -13.40
C CYS A 210 -7.07 -6.71 -14.21
N PRO A 211 -6.49 -5.59 -14.66
CA PRO A 211 -7.20 -4.61 -15.48
C PRO A 211 -7.71 -5.21 -16.79
N LEU A 212 -6.90 -6.03 -17.48
CA LEU A 212 -7.32 -6.70 -18.72
C LEU A 212 -8.43 -7.71 -18.47
N MET A 213 -8.37 -8.44 -17.38
CA MET A 213 -9.40 -9.40 -16.99
C MET A 213 -10.73 -8.69 -16.67
N LEU A 214 -10.71 -7.61 -15.89
CA LEU A 214 -11.90 -6.84 -15.52
C LEU A 214 -12.52 -6.14 -16.74
N GLU A 215 -11.70 -5.62 -17.65
CA GLU A 215 -12.17 -5.04 -18.92
C GLU A 215 -12.87 -6.12 -19.77
N SER A 216 -12.24 -7.30 -19.93
CA SER A 216 -12.83 -8.41 -20.67
C SER A 216 -14.13 -8.94 -20.04
N ALA A 217 -14.25 -8.84 -18.72
CA ALA A 217 -15.48 -9.17 -18.00
C ALA A 217 -16.57 -8.09 -18.12
N GLY A 218 -16.26 -6.94 -18.70
CA GLY A 218 -17.21 -5.87 -19.01
C GLY A 218 -17.41 -4.85 -17.89
N LEU A 219 -16.54 -4.80 -16.88
CA LEU A 219 -16.68 -3.88 -15.74
C LEU A 219 -16.77 -2.43 -16.18
N THR A 220 -15.88 -1.98 -17.07
CA THR A 220 -15.86 -0.60 -17.59
C THR A 220 -17.19 -0.18 -18.23
N ASN A 221 -17.76 -1.05 -19.07
CA ASN A 221 -19.04 -0.78 -19.73
C ASN A 221 -20.20 -0.64 -18.73
N VAL A 222 -20.18 -1.47 -17.68
CA VAL A 222 -21.24 -1.44 -16.65
C VAL A 222 -21.11 -0.20 -15.78
N VAL A 223 -19.90 0.18 -15.39
CA VAL A 223 -19.64 1.42 -14.62
C VAL A 223 -20.02 2.65 -15.44
N ALA A 224 -19.54 2.75 -16.69
CA ALA A 224 -19.87 3.87 -17.56
C ALA A 224 -21.38 4.04 -17.77
N ARG A 225 -22.09 2.94 -17.97
CA ARG A 225 -23.56 2.94 -18.07
C ARG A 225 -24.22 3.40 -16.76
N GLN A 226 -23.74 2.95 -15.61
CA GLN A 226 -24.32 3.28 -14.30
C GLN A 226 -24.14 4.77 -13.96
N LEU A 227 -23.01 5.33 -14.31
CA LEU A 227 -22.66 6.73 -14.07
C LEU A 227 -22.97 7.65 -15.26
N HIS A 228 -23.64 7.12 -16.30
CA HIS A 228 -23.99 7.88 -17.53
C HIS A 228 -22.78 8.54 -18.20
N LEU A 229 -21.58 7.96 -18.03
CA LEU A 229 -20.36 8.47 -18.64
C LEU A 229 -20.33 8.15 -20.14
N GLN A 230 -19.97 9.14 -20.93
CA GLN A 230 -19.70 8.98 -22.36
C GLN A 230 -18.18 8.93 -22.56
N THR A 231 -17.63 7.74 -22.46
CA THR A 231 -16.19 7.50 -22.64
C THR A 231 -15.92 6.80 -23.97
N PRO A 232 -14.78 7.08 -24.62
CA PRO A 232 -14.30 6.23 -25.70
C PRO A 232 -14.02 4.82 -25.17
N PRO A 233 -13.91 3.81 -26.04
CA PRO A 233 -13.42 2.49 -25.64
C PRO A 233 -12.06 2.61 -24.94
N SER A 234 -11.83 1.77 -23.94
CA SER A 234 -10.56 1.76 -23.21
C SER A 234 -9.39 1.40 -24.14
N ASP A 235 -8.38 2.25 -24.20
CA ASP A 235 -7.12 1.90 -24.86
C ASP A 235 -6.17 1.30 -23.84
N LEU A 236 -5.98 -0.01 -23.89
CA LEU A 236 -5.10 -0.78 -23.04
C LEU A 236 -3.90 -1.34 -23.81
N THR A 237 -3.47 -0.66 -24.88
CA THR A 237 -2.37 -1.11 -25.73
C THR A 237 -1.06 -1.16 -24.94
N GLU A 238 -0.67 -0.08 -24.29
CA GLU A 238 0.55 -0.02 -23.47
C GLU A 238 0.52 -1.03 -22.30
N TRP A 239 -0.66 -1.21 -21.71
CA TRP A 239 -0.84 -2.20 -20.64
C TRP A 239 -0.66 -3.64 -21.14
N LYS A 240 -1.16 -3.97 -22.32
CA LYS A 240 -0.91 -5.28 -22.96
C LYS A 240 0.55 -5.50 -23.30
N GLU A 241 1.25 -4.45 -23.71
CA GLU A 241 2.70 -4.49 -23.95
C GLU A 241 3.46 -4.76 -22.66
N LEU A 242 3.07 -4.12 -21.54
CA LEU A 242 3.64 -4.42 -20.21
C LEU A 242 3.44 -5.90 -19.86
N ILE A 243 2.23 -6.44 -19.98
CA ILE A 243 1.96 -7.85 -19.68
C ILE A 243 2.78 -8.78 -20.60
N SER A 244 2.93 -8.42 -21.88
CA SER A 244 3.80 -9.18 -22.78
C SER A 244 5.26 -9.17 -22.34
N ARG A 245 5.80 -8.04 -21.92
CA ARG A 245 7.15 -7.93 -21.34
C ARG A 245 7.29 -8.79 -20.07
N ILE A 246 6.31 -8.74 -19.18
CA ILE A 246 6.30 -9.57 -17.97
C ILE A 246 6.37 -11.06 -18.32
N ALA A 247 5.61 -11.50 -19.33
CA ALA A 247 5.54 -12.91 -19.73
C ALA A 247 6.79 -13.41 -20.46
N THR A 248 7.51 -12.55 -21.17
CA THR A 248 8.64 -12.92 -22.04
C THR A 248 10.02 -12.78 -21.39
N ARG A 249 10.09 -12.43 -20.09
CA ARG A 249 11.37 -12.31 -19.38
C ARG A 249 12.16 -13.62 -19.43
N SER A 250 13.41 -13.53 -19.86
CA SER A 250 14.28 -14.71 -20.08
C SER A 250 15.44 -14.83 -19.10
N LYS A 251 15.78 -13.76 -18.40
CA LYS A 251 16.84 -13.73 -17.39
C LYS A 251 16.25 -13.93 -15.99
N THR A 252 17.08 -14.39 -15.06
CA THR A 252 16.75 -14.42 -13.63
C THR A 252 17.79 -13.63 -12.85
N CYS A 253 17.34 -12.91 -11.82
CA CYS A 253 18.19 -12.15 -10.92
C CYS A 253 17.71 -12.39 -9.50
N THR A 254 18.59 -12.85 -8.61
CA THR A 254 18.29 -13.11 -7.21
C THR A 254 18.74 -11.94 -6.36
N ILE A 255 17.80 -11.27 -5.69
CA ILE A 255 18.09 -10.15 -4.77
C ILE A 255 17.82 -10.60 -3.33
N ALA A 256 18.86 -10.60 -2.50
CA ALA A 256 18.71 -10.82 -1.08
C ALA A 256 18.18 -9.54 -0.39
N LEU A 257 16.96 -9.59 0.13
CA LEU A 257 16.40 -8.54 0.97
C LEU A 257 16.68 -8.90 2.43
N VAL A 258 17.66 -8.19 3.02
CA VAL A 258 18.11 -8.41 4.40
C VAL A 258 17.40 -7.42 5.31
N GLY A 259 16.45 -7.89 6.10
CA GLY A 259 15.57 -7.00 6.86
C GLY A 259 15.13 -7.53 8.21
N LYS A 260 14.42 -6.68 8.96
CA LYS A 260 13.85 -6.98 10.28
C LYS A 260 12.44 -7.60 10.21
N TYR A 261 11.71 -7.30 9.13
CA TYR A 261 10.27 -7.60 9.01
C TYR A 261 9.98 -8.65 7.94
N VAL A 262 10.95 -9.48 7.59
CA VAL A 262 10.88 -10.47 6.49
C VAL A 262 9.85 -11.58 6.68
N LYS A 263 9.26 -11.71 7.88
CA LYS A 263 8.19 -12.68 8.15
C LYS A 263 6.83 -12.27 7.55
N LEU A 264 6.63 -10.98 7.30
CA LEU A 264 5.49 -10.43 6.58
C LEU A 264 6.01 -9.65 5.38
N HIS A 265 5.86 -10.19 4.18
CA HIS A 265 6.40 -9.60 2.95
C HIS A 265 5.80 -8.21 2.67
N ASP A 266 4.54 -8.01 3.02
CA ASP A 266 3.85 -6.72 2.86
C ASP A 266 4.51 -5.58 3.65
N ALA A 267 5.38 -5.88 4.63
CA ALA A 267 6.18 -4.86 5.32
C ALA A 267 7.17 -4.13 4.39
N TYR A 268 7.49 -4.72 3.24
CA TYR A 268 8.40 -4.19 2.23
C TYR A 268 7.77 -4.19 0.83
N LEU A 269 6.46 -4.00 0.75
CA LEU A 269 5.69 -4.13 -0.48
C LEU A 269 6.19 -3.20 -1.58
N SER A 270 6.40 -1.92 -1.30
CA SER A 270 6.90 -0.96 -2.31
C SER A 270 8.34 -1.27 -2.76
N VAL A 271 9.18 -1.78 -1.87
CA VAL A 271 10.53 -2.24 -2.24
C VAL A 271 10.45 -3.45 -3.17
N MET A 272 9.60 -4.40 -2.86
CA MET A 272 9.35 -5.60 -3.67
C MET A 272 8.80 -5.23 -5.06
N GLU A 273 7.80 -4.36 -5.12
CA GLU A 273 7.22 -3.89 -6.38
C GLU A 273 8.24 -3.12 -7.23
N SER A 274 9.08 -2.28 -6.60
CA SER A 274 10.14 -1.57 -7.31
C SER A 274 11.17 -2.52 -7.94
N LEU A 275 11.52 -3.60 -7.23
CA LEU A 275 12.38 -4.65 -7.78
C LEU A 275 11.73 -5.39 -8.96
N TYR A 276 10.42 -5.67 -8.88
CA TYR A 276 9.69 -6.28 -9.99
C TYR A 276 9.60 -5.36 -11.19
N HIS A 277 9.32 -4.05 -11.00
CA HIS A 277 9.31 -3.06 -12.09
C HIS A 277 10.67 -2.96 -12.77
N ALA A 278 11.77 -2.91 -11.99
CA ALA A 278 13.11 -2.97 -12.54
C ALA A 278 13.34 -4.26 -13.35
N GLY A 279 12.82 -5.38 -12.87
CA GLY A 279 12.86 -6.66 -13.57
C GLY A 279 12.07 -6.65 -14.89
N PHE A 280 10.92 -5.97 -14.94
CA PHE A 280 10.13 -5.83 -16.17
C PHE A 280 10.90 -5.08 -17.26
N GLU A 281 11.59 -4.00 -16.89
CA GLU A 281 12.35 -3.18 -17.80
C GLU A 281 13.66 -3.86 -18.26
N ASN A 282 14.30 -4.63 -17.38
CA ASN A 282 15.57 -5.33 -17.67
C ASN A 282 15.41 -6.78 -18.18
N GLU A 283 14.19 -7.16 -18.59
CA GLU A 283 13.86 -8.52 -19.09
C GLU A 283 14.23 -9.64 -18.11
N SER A 284 14.23 -9.32 -16.81
CA SER A 284 14.67 -10.22 -15.75
C SER A 284 13.51 -10.60 -14.83
N LYS A 285 13.40 -11.88 -14.51
CA LYS A 285 12.58 -12.36 -13.41
C LYS A 285 13.34 -12.15 -12.12
N VAL A 286 12.90 -11.22 -11.30
CA VAL A 286 13.51 -10.99 -9.98
C VAL A 286 12.97 -12.03 -9.00
N GLU A 287 13.87 -12.74 -8.35
CA GLU A 287 13.58 -13.64 -7.23
C GLU A 287 14.10 -12.98 -5.96
N ILE A 288 13.19 -12.71 -5.00
CA ILE A 288 13.54 -12.08 -3.75
C ILE A 288 13.82 -13.16 -2.71
N LYS A 289 15.07 -13.18 -2.24
CA LYS A 289 15.51 -14.03 -1.13
C LYS A 289 15.34 -13.24 0.17
N TRP A 290 14.40 -13.66 0.99
CA TRP A 290 14.09 -13.02 2.26
C TRP A 290 15.05 -13.51 3.34
N VAL A 291 15.87 -12.61 3.89
CA VAL A 291 16.89 -12.94 4.88
C VAL A 291 16.63 -12.18 6.17
N ASP A 292 16.39 -12.89 7.28
CA ASP A 292 16.27 -12.27 8.60
C ASP A 292 17.67 -11.85 9.08
N SER A 293 17.86 -10.56 9.28
CA SER A 293 19.15 -10.01 9.70
C SER A 293 19.66 -10.56 11.04
N GLU A 294 18.80 -11.08 11.91
CA GLU A 294 19.19 -11.70 13.17
C GLU A 294 19.94 -13.03 12.98
N HIS A 295 19.81 -13.67 11.81
CA HIS A 295 20.53 -14.91 11.50
C HIS A 295 21.98 -14.67 11.02
N LEU A 296 22.33 -13.46 10.64
CA LEU A 296 23.64 -13.11 10.10
C LEU A 296 24.60 -12.69 11.24
N VAL A 297 25.00 -13.66 12.04
CA VAL A 297 25.81 -13.41 13.27
C VAL A 297 27.30 -13.21 12.96
N ASP A 298 27.80 -13.73 11.82
CA ASP A 298 29.19 -13.61 11.35
C ASP A 298 29.29 -13.75 9.83
N GLN A 299 30.51 -13.60 9.27
CA GLN A 299 30.76 -13.69 7.83
C GLN A 299 30.56 -15.10 7.26
N SER A 300 30.64 -16.16 8.08
CA SER A 300 30.32 -17.53 7.63
C SER A 300 28.83 -17.67 7.38
N CYS A 301 28.00 -17.19 8.31
CA CYS A 301 26.54 -17.14 8.12
C CYS A 301 26.15 -16.28 6.90
N CYS A 302 26.85 -15.16 6.68
CA CYS A 302 26.63 -14.34 5.49
C CYS A 302 26.98 -15.10 4.20
N ALA A 303 28.09 -15.82 4.17
CA ALA A 303 28.47 -16.61 3.01
C ALA A 303 27.46 -17.72 2.71
N ASP A 304 26.94 -18.39 3.74
CA ASP A 304 25.93 -19.43 3.58
C ASP A 304 24.60 -18.88 3.06
N GLU A 305 24.20 -17.71 3.55
CA GLU A 305 22.89 -17.10 3.23
C GLU A 305 22.91 -16.21 1.99
N LEU A 306 24.06 -15.62 1.61
CA LEU A 306 24.09 -14.56 0.58
C LEU A 306 24.90 -14.93 -0.67
N SER A 307 25.56 -16.11 -0.71
CA SER A 307 26.47 -16.45 -1.80
C SER A 307 25.81 -16.66 -3.16
N ASP A 308 24.51 -16.92 -3.20
CA ASP A 308 23.71 -17.09 -4.41
C ASP A 308 22.96 -15.81 -4.83
N ALA A 309 23.16 -14.71 -4.11
CA ALA A 309 22.52 -13.43 -4.43
C ALA A 309 23.33 -12.63 -5.46
N ASP A 310 22.67 -12.15 -6.49
CA ASP A 310 23.22 -11.22 -7.48
C ASP A 310 23.30 -9.77 -6.96
N GLY A 311 22.54 -9.45 -5.91
CA GLY A 311 22.54 -8.17 -5.24
C GLY A 311 21.93 -8.25 -3.84
N ILE A 312 22.28 -7.29 -2.99
CA ILE A 312 21.79 -7.20 -1.62
C ILE A 312 21.10 -5.84 -1.42
N ILE A 313 19.88 -5.87 -0.90
CA ILE A 313 19.15 -4.68 -0.49
C ILE A 313 18.86 -4.73 1.01
N ILE A 314 19.17 -3.64 1.71
CA ILE A 314 18.80 -3.46 3.12
C ILE A 314 17.79 -2.31 3.20
N PRO A 315 16.52 -2.61 3.51
CA PRO A 315 15.45 -1.62 3.58
C PRO A 315 15.46 -0.82 4.89
N GLY A 316 14.50 0.07 5.05
CA GLY A 316 14.23 0.79 6.27
C GLY A 316 13.81 -0.09 7.45
N GLY A 317 13.90 0.44 8.65
CA GLY A 317 13.48 -0.23 9.89
C GLY A 317 13.83 0.59 11.12
N PHE A 318 13.18 0.30 12.25
CA PHE A 318 13.35 1.00 13.52
C PHE A 318 13.89 0.09 14.60
N GLY A 319 14.58 0.70 15.60
CA GLY A 319 15.14 0.03 16.75
C GLY A 319 16.41 -0.78 16.46
N ASP A 320 16.98 -1.36 17.48
CA ASP A 320 18.32 -1.98 17.51
C ASP A 320 18.36 -3.44 17.03
N ARG A 321 17.20 -4.10 16.93
CA ARG A 321 17.09 -5.51 16.54
C ARG A 321 17.70 -5.75 15.16
N GLY A 322 18.62 -6.73 15.05
CA GLY A 322 19.22 -7.18 13.80
C GLY A 322 20.22 -6.21 13.13
N ILE A 323 20.60 -5.12 13.78
CA ILE A 323 21.55 -4.11 13.27
C ILE A 323 22.90 -4.75 12.95
N GLU A 324 23.46 -5.54 13.87
CA GLU A 324 24.79 -6.14 13.66
C GLU A 324 24.79 -7.12 12.48
N GLY A 325 23.70 -7.89 12.29
CA GLY A 325 23.55 -8.75 11.11
C GLY A 325 23.44 -7.97 9.80
N MET A 326 22.80 -6.80 9.80
CA MET A 326 22.80 -5.91 8.64
C MET A 326 24.20 -5.37 8.32
N ILE A 327 24.98 -5.03 9.36
CA ILE A 327 26.37 -4.59 9.21
C ILE A 327 27.22 -5.73 8.63
N GLN A 328 27.03 -6.98 9.10
CA GLN A 328 27.70 -8.15 8.53
C GLN A 328 27.36 -8.37 7.06
N ALA A 329 26.08 -8.18 6.68
CA ALA A 329 25.65 -8.28 5.28
C ALA A 329 26.26 -7.19 4.40
N ALA A 330 26.35 -5.96 4.91
CA ALA A 330 26.98 -4.84 4.20
C ALA A 330 28.50 -5.08 4.02
N GLN A 331 29.19 -5.59 5.05
CA GLN A 331 30.57 -6.02 4.96
C GLN A 331 30.78 -7.12 3.92
N TYR A 332 29.92 -8.16 3.95
CA TYR A 332 29.95 -9.25 2.97
C TYR A 332 29.81 -8.71 1.54
N ALA A 333 28.84 -7.81 1.31
CA ALA A 333 28.63 -7.20 0.00
C ALA A 333 29.88 -6.45 -0.49
N ARG A 334 30.51 -5.64 0.36
CA ARG A 334 31.70 -4.87 0.03
C ARG A 334 32.90 -5.76 -0.26
N GLU A 335 33.16 -6.77 0.57
CA GLU A 335 34.35 -7.63 0.46
C GLU A 335 34.23 -8.62 -0.71
N ASN A 336 33.01 -9.06 -1.06
CA ASN A 336 32.77 -9.98 -2.15
C ASN A 336 32.33 -9.29 -3.45
N HIS A 337 32.32 -7.94 -3.48
CA HIS A 337 31.92 -7.15 -4.64
C HIS A 337 30.48 -7.41 -5.13
N VAL A 338 29.57 -7.79 -4.22
CA VAL A 338 28.15 -7.91 -4.52
C VAL A 338 27.51 -6.53 -4.52
N PRO A 339 26.74 -6.17 -5.55
CA PRO A 339 25.98 -4.91 -5.56
C PRO A 339 25.14 -4.76 -4.30
N TYR A 340 25.24 -3.58 -3.67
CA TYR A 340 24.53 -3.25 -2.45
C TYR A 340 23.70 -1.97 -2.62
N PHE A 341 22.47 -2.01 -2.13
CA PHE A 341 21.62 -0.82 -2.04
C PHE A 341 20.99 -0.71 -0.64
N GLY A 342 21.21 0.42 0.03
CA GLY A 342 20.67 0.68 1.37
C GLY A 342 19.62 1.79 1.32
N ILE A 343 18.43 1.51 1.82
CA ILE A 343 17.32 2.47 1.91
C ILE A 343 17.16 2.88 3.38
N CYS A 344 17.15 4.18 3.68
CA CYS A 344 16.95 4.72 5.03
C CYS A 344 17.94 4.09 6.04
N LEU A 345 17.50 3.18 6.89
CA LEU A 345 18.36 2.41 7.79
C LEU A 345 19.50 1.69 7.03
N GLY A 346 19.22 1.11 5.88
CA GLY A 346 20.24 0.42 5.07
C GLY A 346 21.37 1.35 4.61
N MET A 347 21.07 2.60 4.29
CA MET A 347 22.10 3.62 4.02
C MET A 347 22.93 3.92 5.27
N GLN A 348 22.27 4.06 6.43
CA GLN A 348 22.96 4.27 7.72
C GLN A 348 23.87 3.10 8.08
N ILE A 349 23.40 1.87 7.85
CA ILE A 349 24.17 0.62 8.03
C ILE A 349 25.46 0.64 7.20
N MET A 350 25.37 1.04 5.93
CA MET A 350 26.53 1.13 5.04
C MET A 350 27.58 2.14 5.58
N VAL A 351 27.13 3.28 6.10
CA VAL A 351 28.02 4.29 6.71
C VAL A 351 28.68 3.74 7.96
N MET A 352 27.94 3.09 8.84
CA MET A 352 28.47 2.46 10.06
C MET A 352 29.46 1.34 9.73
N GLU A 353 29.13 0.47 8.78
CA GLU A 353 30.03 -0.60 8.32
C GLU A 353 31.35 -0.05 7.83
N TYR A 354 31.30 0.94 6.94
CA TYR A 354 32.49 1.55 6.37
C TYR A 354 33.35 2.25 7.44
N ALA A 355 32.73 2.94 8.37
CA ALA A 355 33.42 3.57 9.48
C ALA A 355 34.14 2.54 10.39
N ARG A 356 33.49 1.41 10.70
CA ARG A 356 34.06 0.36 11.52
C ARG A 356 35.20 -0.38 10.82
N ASN A 357 34.96 -0.89 9.63
CA ASN A 357 35.81 -1.89 8.99
C ASN A 357 36.84 -1.29 8.02
N VAL A 358 36.61 -0.07 7.53
CA VAL A 358 37.55 0.59 6.60
C VAL A 358 38.31 1.73 7.28
N LEU A 359 37.61 2.59 8.05
CA LEU A 359 38.24 3.73 8.74
C LEU A 359 38.80 3.38 10.12
N GLY A 360 38.46 2.22 10.70
CA GLY A 360 38.98 1.71 11.97
C GLY A 360 38.31 2.27 13.23
N TYR A 361 37.15 2.91 13.12
CA TYR A 361 36.34 3.34 14.26
C TYR A 361 35.48 2.16 14.76
N ALA A 362 36.07 1.22 15.47
CA ALA A 362 35.44 -0.05 15.84
C ALA A 362 34.09 0.08 16.59
N ASP A 363 33.85 1.20 17.25
CA ASP A 363 32.62 1.54 17.97
C ASP A 363 31.67 2.46 17.19
N ALA A 364 31.95 2.73 15.90
CA ALA A 364 31.10 3.60 15.08
C ALA A 364 29.63 3.09 15.06
N ASN A 365 28.70 4.02 15.34
CA ASN A 365 27.29 3.66 15.52
C ASN A 365 26.37 4.84 15.17
N SER A 366 25.07 4.64 15.37
CA SER A 366 24.04 5.68 15.37
C SER A 366 23.73 6.10 16.81
N SER A 367 23.47 7.37 17.05
CA SER A 367 22.99 7.88 18.34
C SER A 367 21.64 7.28 18.75
N GLU A 368 20.86 6.73 17.81
CA GLU A 368 19.64 5.99 18.09
C GLU A 368 19.92 4.71 18.89
N PHE A 369 21.03 4.00 18.58
CA PHE A 369 21.35 2.70 19.19
C PHE A 369 22.41 2.82 20.29
N ALA A 370 23.28 3.83 20.21
CA ALA A 370 24.36 4.09 21.16
C ALA A 370 24.43 5.58 21.49
N PRO A 371 23.50 6.15 22.29
CA PRO A 371 23.44 7.59 22.58
C PRO A 371 24.74 8.15 23.17
N GLU A 372 25.44 7.34 23.99
CA GLU A 372 26.72 7.70 24.62
C GLU A 372 27.96 7.24 23.83
N GLY A 373 27.78 6.83 22.58
CA GLY A 373 28.86 6.36 21.71
C GLY A 373 29.90 7.47 21.41
N GLN A 374 31.18 7.12 21.37
CA GLN A 374 32.24 8.10 21.07
C GLN A 374 32.32 8.45 19.58
N HIS A 375 31.97 7.49 18.71
CA HIS A 375 32.02 7.65 17.27
C HIS A 375 30.63 7.41 16.64
N ASN A 376 29.65 8.24 17.03
CA ASN A 376 28.37 8.23 16.35
C ASN A 376 28.51 8.92 14.99
N VAL A 377 28.45 8.12 13.92
CA VAL A 377 28.54 8.58 12.53
C VAL A 377 27.18 8.90 11.92
N ILE A 378 26.11 8.51 12.60
CA ILE A 378 24.71 8.85 12.34
C ILE A 378 24.16 9.51 13.58
N ASP A 379 23.49 10.65 13.41
CA ASP A 379 22.94 11.41 14.55
C ASP A 379 21.63 12.10 14.14
N LEU A 380 20.91 12.58 15.16
CA LEU A 380 19.66 13.32 14.99
C LEU A 380 19.90 14.63 14.25
N MET A 381 19.02 14.93 13.31
CA MET A 381 19.00 16.25 12.68
C MET A 381 18.64 17.33 13.71
N PRO A 382 19.16 18.57 13.57
CA PRO A 382 18.89 19.64 14.54
C PRO A 382 17.40 19.93 14.77
N ASP A 383 16.57 19.78 13.76
CA ASP A 383 15.12 19.98 13.79
C ASP A 383 14.34 18.79 14.38
N GLN A 384 15.00 17.65 14.60
CA GLN A 384 14.43 16.46 15.22
C GLN A 384 14.75 16.34 16.72
N GLN A 385 15.50 17.30 17.28
CA GLN A 385 15.82 17.30 18.70
C GLN A 385 14.61 17.74 19.54
N GLY A 386 14.28 16.97 20.60
CA GLY A 386 13.21 17.29 21.56
C GLY A 386 11.80 16.92 21.09
N VAL A 387 11.64 16.09 20.06
CA VAL A 387 10.34 15.59 19.62
C VAL A 387 9.86 14.47 20.56
N GLU A 388 8.78 14.73 21.30
CA GLU A 388 8.22 13.79 22.29
C GLU A 388 7.14 12.87 21.70
N THR A 389 6.41 13.33 20.68
CA THR A 389 5.33 12.56 20.03
C THR A 389 5.87 11.70 18.90
N LYS A 390 5.48 10.42 18.89
CA LYS A 390 5.77 9.49 17.79
C LYS A 390 4.63 9.50 16.78
N GLY A 391 4.96 9.31 15.50
CA GLY A 391 4.00 9.37 14.38
C GLY A 391 3.88 10.78 13.79
N GLY A 392 3.98 10.91 12.48
CA GLY A 392 3.92 12.18 11.75
C GLY A 392 5.06 13.17 12.06
N THR A 393 6.09 12.74 12.78
CA THR A 393 7.18 13.60 13.28
C THR A 393 8.49 13.40 12.53
N MET A 394 8.57 12.41 11.67
CA MET A 394 9.72 12.15 10.81
C MET A 394 9.71 13.08 9.60
N ARG A 395 10.86 13.19 8.93
CA ARG A 395 10.93 13.85 7.62
C ARG A 395 10.26 12.95 6.58
N LEU A 396 9.00 13.26 6.27
CA LEU A 396 8.12 12.48 5.41
C LEU A 396 7.72 13.31 4.18
N GLY A 397 7.45 12.60 3.08
CA GLY A 397 7.01 13.21 1.84
C GLY A 397 8.15 13.56 0.91
N LYS A 398 7.84 14.34 -0.10
CA LYS A 398 8.69 14.67 -1.24
C LYS A 398 9.64 15.82 -0.93
N TYR A 399 10.93 15.62 -1.17
CA TYR A 399 11.97 16.63 -0.95
C TYR A 399 12.86 16.80 -2.17
N PRO A 400 13.28 18.04 -2.51
CA PRO A 400 14.20 18.26 -3.61
C PRO A 400 15.58 17.66 -3.30
N CYS A 401 16.15 16.96 -4.26
CA CYS A 401 17.43 16.30 -4.17
C CYS A 401 18.30 16.63 -5.40
N THR A 402 19.51 17.11 -5.16
CA THR A 402 20.49 17.37 -6.22
C THR A 402 21.50 16.23 -6.27
N ILE A 403 21.54 15.52 -7.38
CA ILE A 403 22.42 14.38 -7.62
C ILE A 403 23.76 14.87 -8.18
N THR A 404 24.87 14.38 -7.63
CA THR A 404 26.21 14.70 -8.14
C THR A 404 26.36 14.22 -9.59
N PRO A 405 26.73 15.11 -10.55
CA PRO A 405 26.93 14.74 -11.94
C PRO A 405 28.02 13.68 -12.13
N GLY A 406 27.86 12.78 -13.12
CA GLY A 406 28.81 11.73 -13.44
C GLY A 406 28.81 10.53 -12.49
N THR A 407 27.82 10.45 -11.59
CA THR A 407 27.60 9.27 -10.75
C THR A 407 26.63 8.28 -11.41
N LYS A 408 26.68 7.01 -11.01
CA LYS A 408 25.71 6.00 -11.45
C LYS A 408 24.26 6.42 -11.13
N MET A 409 24.04 7.12 -10.02
CA MET A 409 22.73 7.65 -9.66
C MET A 409 22.23 8.63 -10.72
N ALA A 410 23.07 9.58 -11.16
CA ALA A 410 22.72 10.53 -12.22
C ALA A 410 22.45 9.83 -13.57
N GLU A 411 23.16 8.73 -13.86
CA GLU A 411 22.90 7.90 -15.05
C GLU A 411 21.52 7.21 -14.95
N CYS A 412 21.18 6.66 -13.78
CA CYS A 412 19.90 5.97 -13.56
C CYS A 412 18.70 6.91 -13.67
N TYR A 413 18.79 8.10 -13.09
CA TYR A 413 17.69 9.09 -13.15
C TYR A 413 17.67 9.88 -14.47
N GLY A 414 18.76 9.93 -15.22
CA GLY A 414 18.89 10.74 -16.43
C GLY A 414 18.85 12.26 -16.20
N THR A 415 18.91 12.69 -14.93
CA THR A 415 18.90 14.09 -14.50
C THR A 415 19.68 14.25 -13.20
N THR A 416 20.02 15.49 -12.85
CA THR A 416 20.69 15.83 -11.59
C THR A 416 19.79 16.53 -10.58
N GLU A 417 18.58 16.87 -10.97
CA GLU A 417 17.56 17.48 -10.08
C GLU A 417 16.35 16.58 -10.06
N ILE A 418 16.03 16.07 -8.88
CA ILE A 418 14.87 15.18 -8.62
C ILE A 418 14.19 15.59 -7.33
N ASP A 419 13.00 15.07 -7.13
CA ASP A 419 12.30 15.08 -5.85
C ASP A 419 12.19 13.64 -5.33
N GLU A 420 12.59 13.43 -4.09
CA GLU A 420 12.59 12.14 -3.40
C GLU A 420 11.86 12.22 -2.05
#